data_6eb141d85e0b07a936277e0839480d0c
#
_entry.id   6eb141d85e0b07a936277e0839480d0c
#
_cell.length_a   1.000
_cell.length_b   1.000
_cell.length_c   1.000
_cell.angle_alpha   90.00
_cell.angle_beta   90.00
_cell.angle_gamma   90.00
#
_symmetry.space_group_name_H-M   'P 1'
#
loop_
_entity.id
_entity.type
_entity.pdbx_description
1 polymer ?
#
loop_
_entity_poly.entity_id
_entity_poly.type
_entity_poly.pdbx_seq_one_letter_code
_entity_poly.pdbx_strand_id
1 'polypeptide(L)'
;PSHKDDYAKLNKEWHAKEDQLESKIKETSAKTENLPYAATESVAWYLADDLKMTDATPKGYAQASANESEPTPADIKDFQDTLKAGPIKMLVFNSQEANSTTDQITGAAKDANVPIVELTEQMPKQYTNLLDWMSALVDQFAAAVK
;
A
#
# COMPACT_ATOMS: atom_id res chain seq x y z
N PRO A 1 10.33 -26.62 -29.87
CA PRO A 1 9.23 -27.20 -29.09
C PRO A 1 7.90 -26.72 -29.63
N SER A 2 6.89 -27.58 -29.56
CA SER A 2 5.57 -27.41 -30.20
C SER A 2 4.76 -26.19 -29.73
N HIS A 3 5.15 -25.53 -28.63
CA HIS A 3 4.43 -24.39 -28.03
C HIS A 3 5.22 -23.08 -28.06
N LYS A 4 6.22 -22.94 -28.92
CA LYS A 4 7.04 -21.73 -28.97
C LYS A 4 6.21 -20.49 -29.30
N ASP A 5 5.31 -20.58 -30.24
CA ASP A 5 4.49 -19.46 -30.70
C ASP A 5 3.43 -19.09 -29.66
N ASP A 6 2.89 -20.08 -28.94
CA ASP A 6 1.96 -19.84 -27.82
C ASP A 6 2.65 -19.05 -26.69
N TYR A 7 3.87 -19.47 -26.30
CA TYR A 7 4.64 -18.72 -25.29
C TYR A 7 5.03 -17.33 -25.74
N ALA A 8 5.40 -17.16 -27.02
CA ALA A 8 5.71 -15.83 -27.55
C ALA A 8 4.49 -14.90 -27.52
N LYS A 9 3.30 -15.43 -27.85
CA LYS A 9 2.04 -14.70 -27.77
C LYS A 9 1.70 -14.31 -26.33
N LEU A 10 1.75 -15.24 -25.38
CA LEU A 10 1.46 -14.98 -23.96
C LEU A 10 2.44 -13.95 -23.37
N ASN A 11 3.72 -14.04 -23.72
CA ASN A 11 4.73 -13.07 -23.30
C ASN A 11 4.41 -11.66 -23.83
N LYS A 12 4.03 -11.54 -25.09
CA LYS A 12 3.63 -10.25 -25.67
C LYS A 12 2.39 -9.66 -25.01
N GLU A 13 1.40 -10.52 -24.73
CA GLU A 13 0.17 -10.11 -24.03
C GLU A 13 0.47 -9.64 -22.58
N TRP A 14 1.38 -10.32 -21.90
CA TRP A 14 1.85 -9.92 -20.57
C TRP A 14 2.49 -8.53 -20.59
N HIS A 15 3.50 -8.33 -21.48
CA HIS A 15 4.18 -7.04 -21.57
C HIS A 15 3.24 -5.90 -21.94
N ALA A 16 2.24 -6.12 -22.79
CA ALA A 16 1.25 -5.11 -23.11
C ALA A 16 0.42 -4.67 -21.88
N LYS A 17 0.11 -5.59 -20.96
CA LYS A 17 -0.55 -5.27 -19.69
C LYS A 17 0.39 -4.61 -18.69
N GLU A 18 1.65 -5.03 -18.65
CA GLU A 18 2.71 -4.44 -17.84
C GLU A 18 2.92 -2.96 -18.21
N ASP A 19 3.05 -2.64 -19.51
CA ASP A 19 3.15 -1.28 -20.02
C ASP A 19 1.94 -0.40 -19.58
N GLN A 20 0.74 -0.99 -19.54
CA GLN A 20 -0.46 -0.29 -19.06
C GLN A 20 -0.38 -0.02 -17.56
N LEU A 21 0.11 -0.97 -16.76
CA LEU A 21 0.31 -0.81 -15.32
C LEU A 21 1.36 0.26 -15.04
N GLU A 22 2.50 0.25 -15.74
CA GLU A 22 3.55 1.26 -15.61
C GLU A 22 3.02 2.67 -15.94
N SER A 23 2.23 2.80 -17.00
CA SER A 23 1.58 4.06 -17.36
C SER A 23 0.65 4.56 -16.26
N LYS A 24 -0.14 3.66 -15.68
CA LYS A 24 -1.04 3.97 -14.56
C LYS A 24 -0.27 4.40 -13.30
N ILE A 25 0.83 3.71 -12.96
CA ILE A 25 1.71 4.09 -11.84
C ILE A 25 2.26 5.50 -12.09
N LYS A 26 2.76 5.79 -13.29
CA LYS A 26 3.28 7.09 -13.65
C LYS A 26 2.24 8.22 -13.56
N GLU A 27 1.02 7.96 -14.01
CA GLU A 27 -0.08 8.93 -13.91
C GLU A 27 -0.49 9.17 -12.44
N THR A 28 -0.51 8.10 -11.64
CA THR A 28 -0.84 8.19 -10.22
C THR A 28 0.28 8.88 -9.45
N SER A 29 1.56 8.59 -9.76
CA SER A 29 2.70 9.20 -9.09
C SER A 29 2.73 10.73 -9.23
N ALA A 30 2.21 11.27 -10.32
CA ALA A 30 2.08 12.72 -10.49
C ALA A 30 1.11 13.37 -9.48
N LYS A 31 0.19 12.60 -8.90
CA LYS A 31 -0.77 13.06 -7.88
C LYS A 31 -0.31 12.75 -6.46
N THR A 32 0.53 11.74 -6.29
CA THR A 32 0.98 11.24 -4.98
C THR A 32 2.39 11.69 -4.60
N GLU A 33 3.10 12.37 -5.50
CA GLU A 33 4.49 12.80 -5.29
C GLU A 33 4.64 13.62 -4.01
N ASN A 34 5.54 13.18 -3.14
CA ASN A 34 5.83 13.74 -1.81
C ASN A 34 4.66 13.72 -0.82
N LEU A 35 3.55 13.03 -1.11
CA LEU A 35 2.48 12.88 -0.13
C LEU A 35 2.92 11.93 1.00
N PRO A 36 2.81 12.34 2.27
CA PRO A 36 3.16 11.49 3.38
C PRO A 36 2.07 10.41 3.61
N TYR A 37 2.51 9.17 3.65
CA TYR A 37 1.69 8.04 4.08
C TYR A 37 2.26 7.43 5.36
N ALA A 38 1.44 6.68 6.08
CA ALA A 38 1.90 5.78 7.13
C ALA A 38 1.38 4.37 6.86
N ALA A 39 2.06 3.35 7.37
CA ALA A 39 1.69 1.96 7.15
C ALA A 39 1.73 1.15 8.45
N THR A 40 0.83 0.19 8.58
CA THR A 40 0.88 -0.79 9.68
C THR A 40 1.99 -1.82 9.46
N GLU A 41 2.38 -2.02 8.18
CA GLU A 41 3.48 -2.89 7.77
C GLU A 41 4.06 -2.41 6.44
N SER A 42 5.30 -2.84 6.14
CA SER A 42 6.05 -2.38 4.95
C SER A 42 5.62 -3.02 3.63
N VAL A 43 4.49 -3.74 3.58
CA VAL A 43 4.06 -4.55 2.41
C VAL A 43 3.85 -3.74 1.12
N ALA A 44 3.58 -2.44 1.21
CA ALA A 44 3.41 -1.56 0.05
C ALA A 44 4.64 -0.69 -0.25
N TRP A 45 5.77 -0.92 0.41
CA TRP A 45 6.90 0.00 0.34
C TRP A 45 7.40 0.26 -1.09
N TYR A 46 7.58 -0.79 -1.89
CA TYR A 46 8.00 -0.64 -3.29
C TYR A 46 6.96 0.12 -4.14
N LEU A 47 5.67 -0.19 -3.97
CA LEU A 47 4.62 0.53 -4.69
C LEU A 47 4.55 1.99 -4.26
N ALA A 48 4.70 2.30 -2.98
CA ALA A 48 4.73 3.66 -2.47
C ALA A 48 5.94 4.45 -2.99
N ASP A 49 7.10 3.79 -3.16
CA ASP A 49 8.29 4.39 -3.78
C ASP A 49 8.06 4.70 -5.27
N ASP A 50 7.50 3.77 -6.03
CA ASP A 50 7.10 3.97 -7.44
C ASP A 50 6.06 5.11 -7.58
N LEU A 51 5.18 5.26 -6.60
CA LEU A 51 4.22 6.34 -6.48
C LEU A 51 4.83 7.64 -5.92
N LYS A 52 6.14 7.66 -5.64
CA LYS A 52 6.91 8.79 -5.11
C LYS A 52 6.35 9.36 -3.81
N MET A 53 5.74 8.53 -3.00
CA MET A 53 5.22 8.91 -1.69
C MET A 53 6.33 8.96 -0.64
N THR A 54 6.08 9.65 0.46
CA THR A 54 7.02 9.75 1.58
C THR A 54 6.51 8.93 2.76
N ASP A 55 7.29 7.95 3.21
CA ASP A 55 6.97 7.19 4.42
C ASP A 55 7.13 8.08 5.64
N ALA A 56 6.04 8.31 6.35
CA ALA A 56 5.96 9.08 7.59
C ALA A 56 5.45 8.22 8.76
N THR A 57 5.56 6.90 8.65
CA THR A 57 5.25 5.98 9.75
C THR A 57 6.13 6.32 10.97
N PRO A 58 5.57 6.48 12.18
CA PRO A 58 6.34 6.76 13.39
C PRO A 58 7.43 5.71 13.61
N LYS A 59 8.65 6.18 13.88
CA LYS A 59 9.85 5.33 13.88
C LYS A 59 9.79 4.18 14.87
N GLY A 60 9.26 4.41 16.08
CA GLY A 60 9.13 3.37 17.09
C GLY A 60 8.23 2.24 16.63
N TYR A 61 7.09 2.58 16.03
CA TYR A 61 6.16 1.61 15.45
C TYR A 61 6.78 0.87 14.26
N ALA A 62 7.37 1.59 13.31
CA ALA A 62 8.01 1.00 12.14
C ALA A 62 9.15 0.03 12.52
N GLN A 63 9.94 0.37 13.55
CA GLN A 63 11.02 -0.49 14.04
C GLN A 63 10.48 -1.75 14.73
N ALA A 64 9.41 -1.63 15.52
CA ALA A 64 8.76 -2.78 16.14
C ALA A 64 8.23 -3.74 15.06
N SER A 65 7.51 -3.22 14.06
CA SER A 65 7.01 -3.99 12.92
C SER A 65 8.15 -4.69 12.15
N ALA A 66 9.23 -3.97 11.82
CA ALA A 66 10.38 -4.54 11.10
C ALA A 66 11.13 -5.63 11.90
N ASN A 67 11.04 -5.61 13.23
CA ASN A 67 11.64 -6.60 14.12
C ASN A 67 10.66 -7.74 14.50
N GLU A 68 9.49 -7.78 13.88
CA GLU A 68 8.42 -8.74 14.22
C GLU A 68 8.10 -8.74 15.73
N SER A 69 8.16 -7.56 16.36
CA SER A 69 7.91 -7.36 17.77
C SER A 69 6.66 -6.49 17.99
N GLU A 70 6.04 -6.66 19.15
CA GLU A 70 4.90 -5.84 19.55
C GLU A 70 5.36 -4.38 19.77
N PRO A 71 4.70 -3.38 19.15
CA PRO A 71 4.96 -1.97 19.45
C PRO A 71 4.54 -1.65 20.88
N THR A 72 5.29 -0.77 21.54
CA THR A 72 4.96 -0.34 22.89
C THR A 72 3.68 0.53 22.89
N PRO A 73 3.00 0.66 24.05
CA PRO A 73 1.87 1.60 24.16
C PRO A 73 2.23 3.05 23.78
N ALA A 74 3.49 3.46 23.98
CA ALA A 74 3.99 4.77 23.59
C ALA A 74 4.08 4.89 22.06
N ASP A 75 4.54 3.84 21.37
CA ASP A 75 4.63 3.81 19.89
C ASP A 75 3.23 3.86 19.26
N ILE A 76 2.27 3.12 19.82
CA ILE A 76 0.88 3.13 19.38
C ILE A 76 0.28 4.53 19.54
N LYS A 77 0.51 5.14 20.72
CA LYS A 77 0.04 6.50 20.98
C LYS A 77 0.66 7.53 20.05
N ASP A 78 1.96 7.45 19.78
CA ASP A 78 2.66 8.32 18.85
C ASP A 78 2.06 8.22 17.44
N PHE A 79 1.75 7.00 17.00
CA PHE A 79 1.08 6.78 15.72
C PHE A 79 -0.31 7.42 15.67
N GLN A 80 -1.12 7.22 16.70
CA GLN A 80 -2.45 7.84 16.80
C GLN A 80 -2.37 9.37 16.79
N ASP A 81 -1.43 9.94 17.54
CA ASP A 81 -1.23 11.39 17.61
C ASP A 81 -0.75 11.95 16.28
N THR A 82 0.13 11.23 15.57
CA THR A 82 0.61 11.61 14.23
C THR A 82 -0.52 11.61 13.20
N LEU A 83 -1.42 10.63 13.22
CA LEU A 83 -2.61 10.61 12.37
C LEU A 83 -3.53 11.82 12.64
N LYS A 84 -3.75 12.15 13.93
CA LYS A 84 -4.60 13.29 14.34
C LYS A 84 -3.98 14.65 14.04
N ALA A 85 -2.64 14.75 14.06
CA ALA A 85 -1.93 16.00 13.78
C ALA A 85 -2.01 16.45 12.30
N GLY A 86 -2.43 15.55 11.40
CA GLY A 86 -2.75 15.86 10.01
C GLY A 86 -1.62 15.86 8.99
N PRO A 87 -0.35 15.44 9.28
CA PRO A 87 0.64 15.29 8.21
C PRO A 87 0.33 14.12 7.30
N ILE A 88 -0.17 13.00 7.86
CA ILE A 88 -0.47 11.77 7.12
C ILE A 88 -1.68 11.99 6.21
N LYS A 89 -1.52 11.64 4.92
CA LYS A 89 -2.57 11.76 3.90
C LYS A 89 -3.24 10.43 3.57
N MET A 90 -2.65 9.33 4.00
CA MET A 90 -3.13 7.98 3.73
C MET A 90 -2.54 7.01 4.76
N LEU A 91 -3.38 6.11 5.26
CA LEU A 91 -2.93 4.95 6.03
C LEU A 91 -2.99 3.71 5.14
N VAL A 92 -1.87 3.03 4.99
CA VAL A 92 -1.78 1.72 4.33
C VAL A 92 -1.94 0.64 5.41
N PHE A 93 -2.93 -0.24 5.24
CA PHE A 93 -3.29 -1.26 6.20
C PHE A 93 -3.25 -2.66 5.59
N ASN A 94 -2.46 -3.56 6.19
CA ASN A 94 -2.50 -4.99 5.84
C ASN A 94 -3.64 -5.68 6.58
N SER A 95 -4.70 -6.03 5.87
CA SER A 95 -5.88 -6.66 6.49
C SER A 95 -5.67 -8.14 6.85
N GLN A 96 -4.59 -8.77 6.39
CA GLN A 96 -4.25 -10.14 6.79
C GLN A 96 -3.59 -10.19 8.17
N GLU A 97 -3.03 -9.07 8.65
CA GLU A 97 -2.41 -8.91 9.97
C GLU A 97 -3.27 -8.06 10.92
N ALA A 98 -4.60 -8.12 10.73
CA ALA A 98 -5.54 -7.43 11.60
C ALA A 98 -5.49 -7.96 13.05
N ASN A 99 -5.28 -7.05 14.00
CA ASN A 99 -5.21 -7.34 15.44
C ASN A 99 -5.63 -6.12 16.25
N SER A 100 -5.63 -6.24 17.61
CA SER A 100 -6.06 -5.15 18.50
C SER A 100 -5.23 -3.86 18.36
N THR A 101 -3.96 -3.96 17.98
CA THR A 101 -3.08 -2.81 17.74
C THR A 101 -3.45 -2.11 16.44
N THR A 102 -3.60 -2.86 15.35
CA THR A 102 -4.01 -2.30 14.06
C THR A 102 -5.44 -1.75 14.10
N ASP A 103 -6.35 -2.32 14.93
CA ASP A 103 -7.68 -1.77 15.17
C ASP A 103 -7.63 -0.37 15.79
N GLN A 104 -6.70 -0.15 16.74
CA GLN A 104 -6.51 1.16 17.36
C GLN A 104 -5.96 2.19 16.34
N ILE A 105 -5.03 1.79 15.47
CA ILE A 105 -4.45 2.67 14.45
C ILE A 105 -5.49 3.00 13.37
N THR A 106 -6.21 2.01 12.84
CA THR A 106 -7.25 2.22 11.83
C THR A 106 -8.44 3.02 12.39
N GLY A 107 -8.78 2.82 13.67
CA GLY A 107 -9.75 3.64 14.39
C GLY A 107 -9.33 5.10 14.44
N ALA A 108 -8.08 5.38 14.81
CA ALA A 108 -7.55 6.75 14.86
C ALA A 108 -7.50 7.41 13.46
N ALA A 109 -7.19 6.64 12.41
CA ALA A 109 -7.23 7.13 11.03
C ALA A 109 -8.65 7.54 10.62
N LYS A 110 -9.66 6.71 10.94
CA LYS A 110 -11.08 7.03 10.68
C LYS A 110 -11.53 8.29 11.41
N ASP A 111 -11.18 8.41 12.70
CA ASP A 111 -11.51 9.59 13.52
C ASP A 111 -10.87 10.88 12.99
N ALA A 112 -9.67 10.76 12.42
CA ALA A 112 -8.93 11.86 11.80
C ALA A 112 -9.33 12.11 10.32
N ASN A 113 -10.28 11.33 9.76
CA ASN A 113 -10.64 11.34 8.34
C ASN A 113 -9.45 11.10 7.40
N VAL A 114 -8.47 10.31 7.83
CA VAL A 114 -7.36 9.85 6.99
C VAL A 114 -7.83 8.65 6.17
N PRO A 115 -7.77 8.70 4.83
CA PRO A 115 -8.14 7.58 3.99
C PRO A 115 -7.33 6.33 4.31
N ILE A 116 -7.98 5.17 4.32
CA ILE A 116 -7.33 3.88 4.54
C ILE A 116 -7.27 3.13 3.21
N VAL A 117 -6.06 2.77 2.78
CA VAL A 117 -5.82 1.84 1.67
C VAL A 117 -5.58 0.47 2.27
N GLU A 118 -6.55 -0.40 2.08
CA GLU A 118 -6.47 -1.78 2.54
C GLU A 118 -5.81 -2.66 1.48
N LEU A 119 -4.82 -3.42 1.86
CA LEU A 119 -4.14 -4.36 0.99
C LEU A 119 -3.84 -5.68 1.70
N THR A 120 -3.30 -6.63 0.96
CA THR A 120 -2.94 -7.96 1.44
C THR A 120 -1.58 -8.36 0.88
N GLU A 121 -0.87 -9.26 1.55
CA GLU A 121 0.37 -9.86 1.04
C GLU A 121 0.08 -10.87 -0.06
N GLN A 122 -1.00 -11.62 0.10
CA GLN A 122 -1.41 -12.65 -0.85
C GLN A 122 -2.50 -12.10 -1.77
N MET A 123 -2.42 -12.49 -3.04
CA MET A 123 -3.42 -12.11 -4.04
C MET A 123 -4.81 -12.63 -3.63
N PRO A 124 -5.80 -11.75 -3.46
CA PRO A 124 -7.16 -12.14 -3.14
C PRO A 124 -7.80 -13.00 -4.24
N LYS A 125 -8.70 -13.90 -3.84
CA LYS A 125 -9.32 -14.89 -4.75
C LYS A 125 -10.12 -14.31 -5.92
N GLN A 126 -10.53 -13.05 -5.84
CA GLN A 126 -11.23 -12.36 -6.93
C GLN A 126 -10.32 -12.03 -8.12
N TYR A 127 -9.00 -12.03 -7.95
CA TYR A 127 -8.05 -11.81 -9.04
C TYR A 127 -7.54 -13.14 -9.57
N THR A 128 -7.38 -13.24 -10.89
CA THR A 128 -6.89 -14.43 -11.57
C THR A 128 -5.47 -14.25 -12.12
N ASN A 129 -4.96 -13.02 -12.11
CA ASN A 129 -3.58 -12.71 -12.49
C ASN A 129 -3.02 -11.54 -11.69
N LEU A 130 -1.70 -11.48 -11.62
CA LEU A 130 -0.96 -10.52 -10.82
C LEU A 130 -1.17 -9.07 -11.29
N LEU A 131 -1.13 -8.84 -12.61
CA LEU A 131 -1.18 -7.46 -13.16
C LEU A 131 -2.54 -6.79 -12.92
N ASP A 132 -3.64 -7.56 -12.98
CA ASP A 132 -4.96 -7.03 -12.68
C ASP A 132 -5.08 -6.67 -11.18
N TRP A 133 -4.49 -7.48 -10.29
CA TRP A 133 -4.44 -7.17 -8.87
C TRP A 133 -3.57 -5.94 -8.59
N MET A 134 -2.35 -5.87 -9.14
CA MET A 134 -1.46 -4.71 -8.99
C MET A 134 -2.12 -3.42 -9.52
N SER A 135 -2.80 -3.51 -10.67
CA SER A 135 -3.56 -2.39 -11.22
C SER A 135 -4.66 -1.90 -10.27
N ALA A 136 -5.37 -2.83 -9.61
CA ALA A 136 -6.40 -2.48 -8.64
C ALA A 136 -5.80 -1.83 -7.36
N LEU A 137 -4.61 -2.25 -6.92
CA LEU A 137 -3.91 -1.59 -5.83
C LEU A 137 -3.56 -0.14 -6.18
N VAL A 138 -3.02 0.12 -7.37
CA VAL A 138 -2.74 1.49 -7.84
C VAL A 138 -4.03 2.34 -7.86
N ASP A 139 -5.15 1.76 -8.29
CA ASP A 139 -6.45 2.45 -8.26
C ASP A 139 -6.90 2.83 -6.85
N GLN A 140 -6.63 1.99 -5.84
CA GLN A 140 -6.93 2.32 -4.44
C GLN A 140 -6.10 3.50 -3.95
N PHE A 141 -4.79 3.54 -4.24
CA PHE A 141 -3.95 4.68 -3.91
C PHE A 141 -4.43 5.95 -4.61
N ALA A 142 -4.75 5.88 -5.91
CA ALA A 142 -5.27 7.01 -6.67
C ALA A 142 -6.61 7.54 -6.12
N ALA A 143 -7.49 6.66 -5.66
CA ALA A 143 -8.79 7.03 -5.09
C ALA A 143 -8.68 7.67 -3.70
N ALA A 144 -7.65 7.35 -2.94
CA ALA A 144 -7.40 7.91 -1.61
C ALA A 144 -6.82 9.34 -1.67
N VAL A 145 -6.30 9.77 -2.82
CA VAL A 145 -5.77 11.12 -3.04
C VAL A 145 -6.85 11.96 -3.71
N LYS A 146 -7.49 12.83 -2.94
CA LYS A 146 -8.51 13.79 -3.42
C LYS A 146 -7.94 15.18 -3.49
#